data_15cc9c072db31a15a82e224bb4865c9b
#
_entry.id   15cc9c072db31a15a82e224bb4865c9b
#
_cell.length_a   1.000
_cell.length_b   1.000
_cell.length_c   1.000
_cell.angle_alpha   90.00
_cell.angle_beta   90.00
_cell.angle_gamma   90.00
#
_symmetry.space_group_name_H-M   'P 1'
#
loop_
_entity.id
_entity.type
_entity.pdbx_description
1 polymer ?
#
loop_
_entity_poly.entity_id
_entity_poly.type
_entity_poly.pdbx_seq_one_letter_code
_entity_poly.pdbx_strand_id
1 'polypeptide(L)'
;LSGLRRRGCTAAAIRDFVSRIGLSKADSTVDTALLDACIRDDLGEKAARVMAVLHPLKVVLTNWDADKTLTLTVENHPKHPEMGSHTVTFGKELYIEQEDFMEVPAKKFQRMYPGFEVRLNGAYIVKCEGCKKDENGNVTEVYCTVDMDSLSGSEGADRKIKGKTLHWVSAADAVPFEARLYDPLLADDSALEDEAEPTAEDAVDAEETEEAEEADANLSRADYDFLKKLNQHSLTVVRGVIEPYAKECAPGTALQFLRTGYFCKDP
;
A
#
# COMPACT_ATOMS: atom_id res chain seq x y z
N LEU A 1 -16.87 -7.23 -14.36
CA LEU A 1 -16.83 -5.77 -14.58
C LEU A 1 -17.08 -4.96 -13.31
N SER A 2 -17.98 -5.39 -12.41
CA SER A 2 -18.26 -4.67 -11.16
C SER A 2 -17.04 -4.60 -10.24
N GLY A 3 -16.29 -5.70 -10.08
CA GLY A 3 -15.06 -5.73 -9.29
C GLY A 3 -13.97 -4.82 -9.85
N LEU A 4 -13.76 -4.80 -11.17
CA LEU A 4 -12.81 -3.89 -11.81
C LEU A 4 -13.20 -2.42 -11.59
N ARG A 5 -14.49 -2.11 -11.68
CA ARG A 5 -15.00 -0.76 -11.43
C ARG A 5 -14.77 -0.33 -9.99
N ARG A 6 -15.04 -1.19 -9.00
CA ARG A 6 -14.79 -0.92 -7.58
C ARG A 6 -13.30 -0.74 -7.28
N ARG A 7 -12.41 -1.43 -8.00
CA ARG A 7 -10.96 -1.22 -7.93
C ARG A 7 -10.49 0.09 -8.59
N GLY A 8 -11.40 0.87 -9.20
CA GLY A 8 -11.06 2.12 -9.87
C GLY A 8 -10.59 1.96 -11.32
N CYS A 9 -10.75 0.77 -11.91
CA CYS A 9 -10.42 0.54 -13.30
C CYS A 9 -11.37 1.33 -14.20
N THR A 10 -10.81 2.19 -15.05
CA THR A 10 -11.60 3.04 -15.95
C THR A 10 -11.96 2.32 -17.25
N ALA A 11 -13.01 2.79 -17.93
CA ALA A 11 -13.34 2.30 -19.26
C ALA A 11 -12.24 2.56 -20.30
N ALA A 12 -11.42 3.60 -20.10
CA ALA A 12 -10.28 3.92 -20.96
C ALA A 12 -9.17 2.85 -20.83
N ALA A 13 -8.81 2.48 -19.60
CA ALA A 13 -7.82 1.43 -19.34
C ALA A 13 -8.25 0.07 -19.94
N ILE A 14 -9.54 -0.29 -19.81
CA ILE A 14 -10.06 -1.53 -20.42
C ILE A 14 -9.99 -1.48 -21.94
N ARG A 15 -10.33 -0.35 -22.58
CA ARG A 15 -10.24 -0.21 -24.03
C ARG A 15 -8.80 -0.29 -24.52
N ASP A 16 -7.87 0.34 -23.81
CA ASP A 16 -6.44 0.27 -24.12
C ASP A 16 -5.94 -1.16 -24.02
N PHE A 17 -6.30 -1.87 -22.95
CA PHE A 17 -5.98 -3.29 -22.79
C PHE A 17 -6.49 -4.14 -23.95
N VAL A 18 -7.78 -4.01 -24.32
CA VAL A 18 -8.36 -4.75 -25.46
C VAL A 18 -7.67 -4.37 -26.79
N SER A 19 -7.32 -3.10 -26.96
CA SER A 19 -6.61 -2.63 -28.16
C SER A 19 -5.20 -3.23 -28.27
N ARG A 20 -4.48 -3.36 -27.14
CA ARG A 20 -3.14 -3.98 -27.11
C ARG A 20 -3.16 -5.48 -27.37
N ILE A 21 -4.18 -6.18 -26.90
CA ILE A 21 -4.35 -7.62 -27.18
C ILE A 21 -4.70 -7.85 -28.64
N GLY A 22 -5.50 -6.97 -29.23
CA GLY A 22 -6.04 -7.11 -30.57
C GLY A 22 -7.20 -8.12 -30.63
N LEU A 23 -7.75 -8.32 -31.84
CA LEU A 23 -8.80 -9.28 -32.11
C LEU A 23 -8.21 -10.53 -32.77
N SER A 24 -8.35 -11.69 -32.14
CA SER A 24 -7.95 -13.00 -32.66
C SER A 24 -9.13 -13.96 -32.63
N LYS A 25 -9.18 -14.87 -33.61
CA LYS A 25 -10.12 -16.01 -33.60
C LYS A 25 -9.58 -17.20 -32.80
N ALA A 26 -8.28 -17.19 -32.50
CA ALA A 26 -7.65 -18.24 -31.69
C ALA A 26 -7.76 -17.90 -30.21
N ASP A 27 -8.02 -18.91 -29.39
CA ASP A 27 -7.95 -18.77 -27.96
C ASP A 27 -6.53 -18.44 -27.53
N SER A 28 -6.39 -17.43 -26.70
CA SER A 28 -5.10 -16.99 -26.17
C SER A 28 -5.21 -16.63 -24.71
N THR A 29 -4.19 -16.98 -23.93
CA THR A 29 -4.05 -16.54 -22.55
C THR A 29 -3.26 -15.22 -22.53
N VAL A 30 -3.75 -14.24 -21.80
CA VAL A 30 -3.11 -12.93 -21.64
C VAL A 30 -2.76 -12.74 -20.19
N ASP A 31 -1.51 -12.33 -19.96
CA ASP A 31 -1.04 -12.02 -18.60
C ASP A 31 -1.83 -10.82 -18.02
N THR A 32 -2.31 -10.98 -16.79
CA THR A 32 -3.02 -9.93 -16.03
C THR A 32 -2.13 -8.71 -15.79
N ALA A 33 -0.80 -8.86 -15.79
CA ALA A 33 0.15 -7.76 -15.69
C ALA A 33 -0.04 -6.70 -16.78
N LEU A 34 -0.50 -7.10 -17.99
CA LEU A 34 -0.82 -6.15 -19.06
C LEU A 34 -2.03 -5.28 -18.71
N LEU A 35 -3.07 -5.85 -18.10
CA LEU A 35 -4.23 -5.10 -17.62
C LEU A 35 -3.81 -4.12 -16.52
N ASP A 36 -3.01 -4.58 -15.56
CA ASP A 36 -2.51 -3.74 -14.47
C ASP A 36 -1.61 -2.60 -14.99
N ALA A 37 -0.85 -2.84 -16.06
CA ALA A 37 -0.07 -1.79 -16.74
C ALA A 37 -0.99 -0.74 -17.37
N CYS A 38 -2.05 -1.14 -18.10
CA CYS A 38 -3.01 -0.21 -18.69
C CYS A 38 -3.76 0.62 -17.63
N ILE A 39 -4.12 0.00 -16.50
CA ILE A 39 -4.75 0.69 -15.36
C ILE A 39 -3.77 1.71 -14.76
N ARG A 40 -2.52 1.31 -14.57
CA ARG A 40 -1.46 2.18 -14.02
C ARG A 40 -1.17 3.37 -14.93
N ASP A 41 -1.09 3.15 -16.23
CA ASP A 41 -0.86 4.20 -17.21
C ASP A 41 -2.00 5.23 -17.19
N ASP A 42 -3.26 4.77 -17.19
CA ASP A 42 -4.43 5.65 -17.18
C ASP A 42 -4.59 6.40 -15.85
N LEU A 43 -4.47 5.72 -14.72
CA LEU A 43 -4.59 6.34 -13.40
C LEU A 43 -3.39 7.23 -13.06
N GLY A 44 -2.22 6.96 -13.64
CA GLY A 44 -1.02 7.77 -13.49
C GLY A 44 -1.18 9.21 -13.96
N GLU A 45 -2.11 9.45 -14.87
CA GLU A 45 -2.43 10.79 -15.40
C GLU A 45 -3.69 11.41 -14.77
N LYS A 46 -4.50 10.62 -14.05
CA LYS A 46 -5.84 11.07 -13.59
C LYS A 46 -6.02 11.07 -12.08
N ALA A 47 -5.30 10.21 -11.37
CA ALA A 47 -5.52 10.05 -9.94
C ALA A 47 -4.81 11.12 -9.13
N ALA A 48 -5.54 11.77 -8.22
CA ALA A 48 -4.92 12.66 -7.24
C ALA A 48 -4.01 11.87 -6.30
N ARG A 49 -2.86 12.46 -5.97
CA ARG A 49 -1.88 11.87 -5.06
C ARG A 49 -2.23 12.24 -3.63
N VAL A 50 -2.18 11.24 -2.76
CA VAL A 50 -2.44 11.40 -1.33
C VAL A 50 -1.41 10.62 -0.52
N MET A 51 -1.18 11.07 0.69
CA MET A 51 -0.37 10.35 1.67
C MET A 51 -1.26 9.45 2.51
N ALA A 52 -1.03 8.16 2.43
CA ALA A 52 -1.71 7.13 3.20
C ALA A 52 -0.66 6.14 3.73
N VAL A 53 -0.86 5.66 4.94
CA VAL A 53 0.02 4.73 5.64
C VAL A 53 -0.79 3.48 5.97
N LEU A 54 -0.42 2.36 5.39
CA LEU A 54 -1.13 1.08 5.56
C LEU A 54 -0.80 0.43 6.91
N HIS A 55 0.48 0.44 7.29
CA HIS A 55 0.97 -0.11 8.55
C HIS A 55 1.61 1.02 9.38
N PRO A 56 0.80 1.79 10.15
CA PRO A 56 1.28 3.01 10.79
C PRO A 56 2.28 2.72 11.93
N LEU A 57 3.47 3.31 11.80
CA LEU A 57 4.47 3.44 12.85
C LEU A 57 4.56 4.91 13.27
N LYS A 58 4.42 5.16 14.55
CA LYS A 58 4.45 6.51 15.12
C LYS A 58 5.86 7.09 15.12
N VAL A 59 5.99 8.32 14.63
CA VAL A 59 7.21 9.12 14.69
C VAL A 59 6.94 10.33 15.57
N VAL A 60 7.83 10.59 16.53
CA VAL A 60 7.79 11.73 17.44
C VAL A 60 8.95 12.66 17.15
N LEU A 61 8.65 13.91 16.82
CA LEU A 61 9.64 14.95 16.54
C LEU A 61 10.08 15.62 17.84
N THR A 62 11.30 15.31 18.30
CA THR A 62 11.77 15.65 19.66
C THR A 62 12.02 17.15 19.85
N ASN A 63 12.41 17.85 18.78
CA ASN A 63 12.66 19.30 18.77
C ASN A 63 11.49 20.12 18.19
N TRP A 64 10.30 19.55 18.08
CA TRP A 64 9.09 20.24 17.64
C TRP A 64 8.16 20.52 18.83
N ASP A 65 7.65 21.75 18.93
CA ASP A 65 6.74 22.14 20.02
C ASP A 65 5.42 21.36 19.92
N ALA A 66 4.90 20.91 21.06
CA ALA A 66 3.69 20.08 21.11
C ALA A 66 2.45 20.78 20.55
N ASP A 67 2.34 22.08 20.83
CA ASP A 67 1.17 22.90 20.45
C ASP A 67 1.32 23.55 19.07
N LYS A 68 2.47 23.36 18.41
CA LYS A 68 2.73 23.96 17.11
C LYS A 68 2.30 23.04 15.98
N THR A 69 1.42 23.52 15.13
CA THR A 69 1.08 22.90 13.85
C THR A 69 1.44 23.82 12.69
N LEU A 70 1.82 23.25 11.57
CA LEU A 70 2.11 23.96 10.34
C LEU A 70 1.22 23.37 9.23
N THR A 71 0.54 24.24 8.50
CA THR A 71 -0.22 23.84 7.32
C THR A 71 0.69 23.90 6.10
N LEU A 72 0.85 22.78 5.42
CA LEU A 72 1.61 22.66 4.19
C LEU A 72 0.66 22.47 3.03
N THR A 73 1.01 23.02 1.86
CA THR A 73 0.26 22.83 0.62
C THR A 73 0.98 21.80 -0.23
N VAL A 74 0.25 20.77 -0.67
CA VAL A 74 0.75 19.72 -1.55
C VAL A 74 -0.07 19.68 -2.83
N GLU A 75 0.61 19.47 -3.96
CA GLU A 75 -0.06 19.37 -5.27
C GLU A 75 -0.77 18.04 -5.41
N ASN A 76 -2.01 18.07 -5.94
CA ASN A 76 -2.77 16.85 -6.22
C ASN A 76 -2.11 16.00 -7.31
N HIS A 77 -1.40 16.64 -8.26
CA HIS A 77 -0.69 15.94 -9.31
C HIS A 77 0.49 16.75 -9.85
N PRO A 78 1.71 16.19 -9.96
CA PRO A 78 2.91 16.95 -10.31
C PRO A 78 2.97 17.38 -11.79
N LYS A 79 2.22 16.71 -12.69
CA LYS A 79 2.16 17.02 -14.11
C LYS A 79 0.90 17.79 -14.49
N HIS A 80 -0.10 17.84 -13.62
CA HIS A 80 -1.43 18.37 -13.84
C HIS A 80 -1.78 19.45 -12.82
N PRO A 81 -1.19 20.66 -12.91
CA PRO A 81 -1.47 21.77 -11.98
C PRO A 81 -2.95 22.16 -11.92
N GLU A 82 -3.69 21.90 -13.01
CA GLU A 82 -5.13 22.11 -13.10
C GLU A 82 -5.94 21.26 -12.11
N MET A 83 -5.37 20.15 -11.60
CA MET A 83 -6.01 19.35 -10.53
C MET A 83 -5.95 20.05 -9.17
N GLY A 84 -5.23 21.18 -9.06
CA GLY A 84 -5.13 21.95 -7.84
C GLY A 84 -4.21 21.34 -6.79
N SER A 85 -4.44 21.77 -5.57
CA SER A 85 -3.66 21.34 -4.40
C SER A 85 -4.59 21.16 -3.20
N HIS A 86 -4.08 20.47 -2.19
CA HIS A 86 -4.75 20.38 -0.89
C HIS A 86 -3.76 20.68 0.24
N THR A 87 -4.27 20.80 1.45
CA THR A 87 -3.46 21.10 2.63
C THR A 87 -3.29 19.87 3.50
N VAL A 88 -2.10 19.74 4.09
CA VAL A 88 -1.77 18.72 5.08
C VAL A 88 -1.24 19.41 6.34
N THR A 89 -1.56 18.86 7.50
CA THR A 89 -1.08 19.35 8.78
C THR A 89 0.24 18.69 9.12
N PHE A 90 1.24 19.46 9.51
CA PHE A 90 2.50 18.98 10.05
C PHE A 90 2.59 19.33 11.53
N GLY A 91 2.88 18.36 12.37
CA GLY A 91 2.94 18.53 13.82
C GLY A 91 3.99 17.64 14.46
N LYS A 92 3.98 17.58 15.80
CA LYS A 92 4.95 16.83 16.59
C LYS A 92 4.91 15.33 16.35
N GLU A 93 3.75 14.78 16.10
CA GLU A 93 3.52 13.35 15.94
C GLU A 93 3.03 13.04 14.54
N LEU A 94 3.66 12.06 13.91
CA LEU A 94 3.39 11.65 12.53
C LEU A 94 3.30 10.12 12.48
N TYR A 95 2.74 9.60 11.41
CA TYR A 95 2.80 8.18 11.05
C TYR A 95 3.57 8.00 9.74
N ILE A 96 4.40 6.96 9.70
CA ILE A 96 5.09 6.45 8.50
C ILE A 96 4.79 4.97 8.36
N GLU A 97 5.15 4.37 7.22
CA GLU A 97 5.07 2.91 7.07
C GLU A 97 6.06 2.21 8.01
N GLN A 98 5.61 1.12 8.63
CA GLN A 98 6.47 0.32 9.51
C GLN A 98 7.70 -0.21 8.78
N GLU A 99 7.58 -0.58 7.51
CA GLU A 99 8.69 -1.04 6.67
C GLU A 99 9.67 0.08 6.26
N ASP A 100 9.33 1.34 6.49
CA ASP A 100 10.23 2.47 6.28
C ASP A 100 11.25 2.64 7.42
N PHE A 101 11.13 1.87 8.51
CA PHE A 101 12.04 1.90 9.63
C PHE A 101 12.72 0.54 9.84
N MET A 102 14.02 0.57 10.11
CA MET A 102 14.80 -0.57 10.62
C MET A 102 15.75 -0.08 11.71
N GLU A 103 15.76 -0.71 12.88
CA GLU A 103 16.73 -0.38 13.93
C GLU A 103 18.16 -0.74 13.51
N VAL A 104 18.33 -1.92 12.91
CA VAL A 104 19.59 -2.38 12.33
C VAL A 104 19.38 -2.46 10.81
N PRO A 105 19.94 -1.50 10.04
CA PRO A 105 19.66 -1.42 8.61
C PRO A 105 20.27 -2.57 7.83
N ALA A 106 19.52 -3.15 6.91
CA ALA A 106 20.04 -4.08 5.93
C ALA A 106 20.97 -3.38 4.92
N LYS A 107 21.84 -4.13 4.24
CA LYS A 107 22.74 -3.59 3.21
C LYS A 107 21.95 -2.84 2.14
N LYS A 108 22.34 -1.59 1.87
CA LYS A 108 21.68 -0.67 0.92
C LYS A 108 20.29 -0.14 1.36
N PHE A 109 19.90 -0.33 2.61
CA PHE A 109 18.68 0.30 3.13
C PHE A 109 18.87 1.81 3.20
N GLN A 110 18.01 2.57 2.54
CA GLN A 110 18.09 4.03 2.42
C GLN A 110 16.85 4.74 2.99
N ARG A 111 16.13 4.06 3.87
CA ARG A 111 14.99 4.60 4.60
C ARG A 111 15.43 4.94 6.03
N MET A 112 14.55 5.03 6.98
CA MET A 112 14.81 5.53 8.32
C MET A 112 15.47 4.48 9.23
N TYR A 113 16.57 4.86 9.89
CA TYR A 113 17.24 4.09 10.95
C TYR A 113 18.03 5.04 11.87
N PRO A 114 18.42 4.63 13.08
CA PRO A 114 19.15 5.50 14.02
C PRO A 114 20.39 6.14 13.41
N GLY A 115 20.50 7.46 13.53
CA GLY A 115 21.58 8.28 12.98
C GLY A 115 21.44 8.69 11.51
N PHE A 116 20.42 8.19 10.79
CA PHE A 116 20.24 8.46 9.36
C PHE A 116 19.17 9.53 9.09
N GLU A 117 19.39 10.29 8.01
CA GLU A 117 18.50 11.36 7.59
C GLU A 117 17.63 10.92 6.42
N VAL A 118 16.36 11.28 6.48
CA VAL A 118 15.38 11.09 5.41
C VAL A 118 14.60 12.37 5.19
N ARG A 119 14.00 12.54 4.01
CA ARG A 119 13.09 13.65 3.73
C ARG A 119 11.64 13.19 3.91
N LEU A 120 10.87 13.95 4.63
CA LEU A 120 9.42 13.81 4.64
C LEU A 120 8.83 14.57 3.44
N ASN A 121 7.96 13.90 2.68
CA ASN A 121 7.42 14.43 1.42
C ASN A 121 6.72 15.77 1.63
N GLY A 122 7.11 16.78 0.87
CA GLY A 122 6.55 18.14 0.99
C GLY A 122 6.86 18.87 2.30
N ALA A 123 7.67 18.28 3.21
CA ALA A 123 7.97 18.84 4.52
C ALA A 123 9.48 18.99 4.72
N TYR A 124 10.01 18.46 5.80
CA TYR A 124 11.38 18.68 6.28
C TYR A 124 12.27 17.45 6.07
N ILE A 125 13.57 17.65 6.22
CA ILE A 125 14.52 16.59 6.49
C ILE A 125 14.45 16.28 7.99
N VAL A 126 14.40 14.99 8.32
CA VAL A 126 14.42 14.52 9.71
C VAL A 126 15.56 13.51 9.89
N LYS A 127 16.19 13.56 11.07
CA LYS A 127 17.21 12.61 11.48
C LYS A 127 16.64 11.71 12.57
N CYS A 128 16.71 10.41 12.36
CA CYS A 128 16.30 9.45 13.36
C CYS A 128 17.32 9.39 14.51
N GLU A 129 16.85 9.47 15.74
CA GLU A 129 17.68 9.38 16.95
C GLU A 129 17.62 7.98 17.59
N GLY A 130 16.47 7.30 17.47
CA GLY A 130 16.26 5.98 18.04
C GLY A 130 14.79 5.58 18.01
N CYS A 131 14.47 4.50 18.71
CA CYS A 131 13.11 3.99 18.79
C CYS A 131 12.79 3.47 20.18
N LYS A 132 11.49 3.35 20.44
CA LYS A 132 10.93 2.68 21.61
C LYS A 132 10.30 1.35 21.19
N LYS A 133 10.45 0.34 22.04
CA LYS A 133 9.91 -1.00 21.83
C LYS A 133 8.92 -1.37 22.92
N ASP A 134 8.01 -2.27 22.57
CA ASP A 134 7.15 -2.95 23.52
C ASP A 134 7.89 -4.11 24.23
N GLU A 135 7.17 -4.80 25.12
CA GLU A 135 7.71 -5.96 25.86
C GLU A 135 8.07 -7.15 24.96
N ASN A 136 7.52 -7.21 23.76
CA ASN A 136 7.78 -8.24 22.76
C ASN A 136 8.93 -7.87 21.81
N GLY A 137 9.52 -6.68 21.98
CA GLY A 137 10.60 -6.18 21.12
C GLY A 137 10.14 -5.52 19.82
N ASN A 138 8.84 -5.33 19.61
CA ASN A 138 8.32 -4.62 18.44
C ASN A 138 8.50 -3.11 18.62
N VAL A 139 8.88 -2.42 17.55
CA VAL A 139 9.03 -0.97 17.55
C VAL A 139 7.64 -0.32 17.57
N THR A 140 7.39 0.53 18.57
CA THR A 140 6.12 1.25 18.76
C THR A 140 6.21 2.72 18.40
N GLU A 141 7.38 3.34 18.63
CA GLU A 141 7.62 4.76 18.36
C GLU A 141 9.04 4.96 17.84
N VAL A 142 9.23 5.92 16.95
CA VAL A 142 10.53 6.37 16.46
C VAL A 142 10.71 7.83 16.83
N TYR A 143 11.88 8.18 17.33
CA TYR A 143 12.23 9.55 17.72
C TYR A 143 13.12 10.19 16.67
N CYS A 144 12.75 11.39 16.22
CA CYS A 144 13.49 12.12 15.20
C CYS A 144 13.67 13.58 15.58
N THR A 145 14.76 14.20 15.10
CA THR A 145 14.94 15.65 15.09
C THR A 145 14.66 16.19 13.69
N VAL A 146 14.05 17.37 13.63
CA VAL A 146 13.74 18.11 12.40
C VAL A 146 14.88 19.09 12.11
N ASP A 147 15.36 19.13 10.89
CA ASP A 147 16.18 20.20 10.36
C ASP A 147 15.25 21.36 9.95
N MET A 148 15.15 22.38 10.81
CA MET A 148 14.18 23.49 10.66
C MET A 148 14.42 24.33 9.41
N ASP A 149 15.64 24.33 8.85
CA ASP A 149 16.00 25.11 7.67
C ASP A 149 15.68 24.37 6.36
N SER A 150 15.26 23.09 6.44
CA SER A 150 15.11 22.19 5.30
C SER A 150 13.69 22.09 4.75
N LEU A 151 12.79 23.01 5.10
CA LEU A 151 11.39 22.99 4.61
C LEU A 151 11.36 22.95 3.08
N SER A 152 10.56 22.06 2.52
CA SER A 152 10.36 21.98 1.06
C SER A 152 9.89 23.33 0.51
N GLY A 153 10.59 23.82 -0.54
CA GLY A 153 10.34 25.16 -1.12
C GLY A 153 11.14 26.30 -0.48
N SER A 154 11.90 26.09 0.62
CA SER A 154 12.84 27.07 1.15
C SER A 154 14.24 26.93 0.53
N GLU A 155 15.12 27.91 0.76
CA GLU A 155 16.54 27.86 0.31
C GLU A 155 17.28 26.62 0.84
N GLY A 156 16.97 26.15 2.05
CA GLY A 156 17.57 24.95 2.65
C GLY A 156 17.01 23.62 2.13
N ALA A 157 15.96 23.65 1.32
CA ALA A 157 15.33 22.44 0.78
C ALA A 157 16.26 21.63 -0.14
N ASP A 158 17.19 22.30 -0.81
CA ASP A 158 18.10 21.66 -1.81
C ASP A 158 19.25 20.88 -1.18
N ARG A 159 19.35 20.81 0.14
CA ARG A 159 20.37 20.02 0.84
C ARG A 159 20.25 18.55 0.43
N LYS A 160 21.32 18.05 -0.18
CA LYS A 160 21.40 16.64 -0.61
C LYS A 160 21.61 15.72 0.59
N ILE A 161 20.77 14.71 0.70
CA ILE A 161 20.90 13.63 1.67
C ILE A 161 20.96 12.28 0.95
N LYS A 162 21.45 11.25 1.64
CA LYS A 162 21.47 9.88 1.10
C LYS A 162 20.13 9.16 1.23
N GLY A 163 19.31 9.60 2.16
CA GLY A 163 18.01 9.00 2.47
C GLY A 163 16.96 9.29 1.39
N LYS A 164 16.02 8.37 1.30
CA LYS A 164 14.85 8.50 0.41
C LYS A 164 13.82 9.45 0.99
N THR A 165 12.92 9.93 0.13
CA THR A 165 11.72 10.65 0.55
C THR A 165 10.68 9.65 1.03
N LEU A 166 10.15 9.87 2.24
CA LEU A 166 9.09 9.08 2.84
C LEU A 166 7.77 9.86 2.79
N HIS A 167 6.66 9.17 2.55
CA HIS A 167 5.34 9.71 2.81
C HIS A 167 5.00 9.58 4.30
N TRP A 168 4.08 10.38 4.76
CA TRP A 168 3.74 10.48 6.17
C TRP A 168 2.32 11.02 6.33
N VAL A 169 1.71 10.77 7.47
CA VAL A 169 0.40 11.33 7.84
C VAL A 169 0.50 11.93 9.23
N SER A 170 -0.07 13.12 9.43
CA SER A 170 -0.10 13.77 10.74
C SER A 170 -0.97 12.99 11.72
N ALA A 171 -0.49 12.76 12.93
CA ALA A 171 -1.31 12.14 13.96
C ALA A 171 -2.44 13.06 14.47
N ALA A 172 -2.32 14.37 14.26
CA ALA A 172 -3.30 15.35 14.73
C ALA A 172 -4.66 15.27 14.03
N ASP A 173 -4.66 14.92 12.74
CA ASP A 173 -5.85 14.89 11.89
C ASP A 173 -5.96 13.63 11.01
N ALA A 174 -5.17 12.61 11.31
CA ALA A 174 -5.19 11.34 10.61
C ALA A 174 -6.60 10.72 10.58
N VAL A 175 -7.04 10.31 9.41
CA VAL A 175 -8.31 9.63 9.22
C VAL A 175 -8.08 8.12 9.14
N PRO A 176 -8.65 7.31 10.03
CA PRO A 176 -8.54 5.86 9.91
C PRO A 176 -9.30 5.36 8.68
N PHE A 177 -8.74 4.35 8.00
CA PHE A 177 -9.39 3.70 6.87
C PHE A 177 -9.08 2.21 6.83
N GLU A 178 -9.89 1.48 6.07
CA GLU A 178 -9.68 0.06 5.76
C GLU A 178 -9.30 -0.07 4.28
N ALA A 179 -8.16 -0.69 4.01
CA ALA A 179 -7.73 -1.05 2.66
C ALA A 179 -7.98 -2.53 2.42
N ARG A 180 -8.57 -2.84 1.28
CA ARG A 180 -8.75 -4.21 0.77
C ARG A 180 -7.76 -4.44 -0.35
N LEU A 181 -6.74 -5.25 -0.07
CA LEU A 181 -5.69 -5.61 -1.00
C LEU A 181 -6.07 -6.93 -1.66
N TYR A 182 -6.17 -6.92 -3.00
CA TYR A 182 -6.57 -8.08 -3.78
C TYR A 182 -5.35 -8.66 -4.48
N ASP A 183 -5.10 -9.94 -4.23
CA ASP A 183 -4.16 -10.77 -4.96
C ASP A 183 -4.88 -11.64 -6.00
N PRO A 184 -4.16 -12.31 -6.92
CA PRO A 184 -4.77 -13.24 -7.85
C PRO A 184 -5.64 -14.27 -7.17
N LEU A 185 -6.81 -14.56 -7.76
CA LEU A 185 -7.76 -15.52 -7.22
C LEU A 185 -7.24 -16.96 -7.28
N LEU A 186 -6.41 -17.26 -8.27
CA LEU A 186 -5.75 -18.55 -8.41
C LEU A 186 -4.33 -18.46 -7.86
N ALA A 187 -3.91 -19.46 -7.12
CA ALA A 187 -2.53 -19.63 -6.72
C ALA A 187 -1.65 -19.90 -7.94
N ASP A 188 -0.40 -19.44 -7.92
CA ASP A 188 0.56 -19.82 -8.96
C ASP A 188 0.83 -21.32 -8.92
N ASP A 189 0.92 -21.95 -10.08
CA ASP A 189 1.18 -23.41 -10.18
C ASP A 189 2.47 -23.81 -9.45
N SER A 190 3.44 -22.91 -9.29
CA SER A 190 4.67 -23.14 -8.51
C SER A 190 4.44 -23.26 -7.00
N ALA A 191 3.37 -22.66 -6.46
CA ALA A 191 3.04 -22.76 -5.04
C ALA A 191 2.32 -24.08 -4.70
N LEU A 192 1.78 -24.76 -5.71
CA LEU A 192 1.09 -26.04 -5.56
C LEU A 192 2.06 -27.23 -5.55
N GLU A 193 3.30 -27.05 -6.01
CA GLU A 193 4.33 -28.12 -6.03
C GLU A 193 5.01 -28.32 -4.67
N ASP A 194 4.99 -27.32 -3.78
CA ASP A 194 5.60 -27.41 -2.45
C ASP A 194 4.70 -28.09 -1.37
N GLU A 195 3.41 -28.31 -1.65
CA GLU A 195 2.48 -29.01 -0.74
C GLU A 195 2.19 -30.47 -1.14
N ALA A 196 2.76 -30.98 -2.20
CA ALA A 196 2.53 -32.33 -2.69
C ALA A 196 3.76 -33.21 -2.55
N GLU A 197 4.00 -33.74 -1.34
CA GLU A 197 4.31 -35.18 -1.12
C GLU A 197 4.20 -35.48 0.38
N PRO A 198 3.10 -36.09 0.85
CA PRO A 198 3.17 -36.83 2.10
C PRO A 198 4.08 -38.05 1.86
N THR A 199 5.20 -38.10 2.55
CA THR A 199 6.06 -39.26 2.62
C THR A 199 5.24 -40.46 3.10
N ALA A 200 5.43 -41.62 2.49
CA ALA A 200 4.67 -42.85 2.66
C ALA A 200 4.77 -43.50 4.07
N GLU A 201 5.00 -42.73 5.13
CA GLU A 201 5.10 -43.21 6.52
C GLU A 201 3.99 -42.75 7.46
N ASP A 202 3.07 -41.85 7.04
CA ASP A 202 1.97 -41.34 7.87
C ASP A 202 0.60 -42.01 7.61
N ALA A 203 0.59 -43.20 7.05
CA ALA A 203 -0.63 -43.94 6.80
C ALA A 203 -0.94 -44.90 7.98
N VAL A 204 -1.25 -44.36 9.16
CA VAL A 204 -1.95 -45.11 10.21
C VAL A 204 -2.94 -44.18 10.93
N ASP A 205 -4.22 -44.61 10.89
CA ASP A 205 -5.36 -44.10 11.68
C ASP A 205 -5.93 -42.72 11.31
N ALA A 206 -6.70 -42.67 10.27
CA ALA A 206 -7.82 -41.73 10.15
C ALA A 206 -9.13 -42.54 10.14
N GLU A 207 -9.78 -42.68 11.28
CA GLU A 207 -11.19 -43.00 11.34
C GLU A 207 -11.96 -41.85 10.62
N GLU A 208 -12.59 -42.22 9.52
CA GLU A 208 -13.46 -41.36 8.72
C GLU A 208 -14.60 -40.83 9.57
N THR A 209 -14.66 -39.52 9.77
CA THR A 209 -15.86 -38.85 10.24
C THR A 209 -16.75 -38.54 9.05
N GLU A 210 -17.82 -39.34 8.90
CA GLU A 210 -18.84 -39.25 7.84
C GLU A 210 -19.70 -37.95 7.86
N GLU A 211 -19.35 -36.91 8.56
CA GLU A 211 -20.15 -35.66 8.68
C GLU A 211 -19.78 -34.55 7.66
N ALA A 212 -18.76 -34.75 6.82
CA ALA A 212 -18.34 -33.75 5.82
C ALA A 212 -18.90 -33.98 4.39
N GLU A 213 -19.60 -35.08 4.14
CA GLU A 213 -20.03 -35.48 2.79
C GLU A 213 -21.38 -34.91 2.30
N GLU A 214 -22.17 -34.25 3.12
CA GLU A 214 -23.54 -33.80 2.70
C GLU A 214 -23.57 -32.44 1.99
N ALA A 215 -22.49 -31.66 1.93
CA ALA A 215 -22.51 -30.30 1.31
C ALA A 215 -22.11 -30.26 -0.17
N ASP A 216 -21.51 -31.33 -0.74
CA ASP A 216 -20.80 -31.28 -2.03
C ASP A 216 -21.40 -32.15 -3.17
N ALA A 217 -22.61 -32.66 -3.01
CA ALA A 217 -23.20 -33.61 -3.98
C ALA A 217 -23.52 -33.05 -5.38
N ASN A 218 -23.20 -31.77 -5.69
CA ASN A 218 -23.53 -31.12 -6.96
C ASN A 218 -22.34 -30.49 -7.72
N LEU A 219 -21.11 -30.64 -7.25
CA LEU A 219 -19.91 -30.09 -7.93
C LEU A 219 -19.34 -31.08 -8.91
N SER A 220 -19.02 -30.67 -10.13
CA SER A 220 -18.31 -31.48 -11.09
C SER A 220 -16.85 -31.67 -10.65
N ARG A 221 -16.18 -32.73 -11.13
CA ARG A 221 -14.75 -32.94 -10.87
C ARG A 221 -13.88 -31.74 -11.28
N ALA A 222 -14.28 -31.04 -12.35
CA ALA A 222 -13.60 -29.81 -12.80
C ALA A 222 -13.78 -28.64 -11.81
N ASP A 223 -14.96 -28.54 -11.16
CA ASP A 223 -15.21 -27.55 -10.13
C ASP A 223 -14.37 -27.82 -8.88
N TYR A 224 -14.18 -29.09 -8.53
CA TYR A 224 -13.36 -29.51 -7.40
C TYR A 224 -11.86 -29.20 -7.63
N ASP A 225 -11.36 -29.47 -8.83
CA ASP A 225 -9.98 -29.13 -9.21
C ASP A 225 -9.75 -27.60 -9.27
N PHE A 226 -10.76 -26.83 -9.63
CA PHE A 226 -10.72 -25.37 -9.58
C PHE A 226 -10.66 -24.84 -8.14
N LEU A 227 -11.47 -25.41 -7.24
CA LEU A 227 -11.49 -25.00 -5.83
C LEU A 227 -10.16 -25.22 -5.13
N LYS A 228 -9.44 -26.30 -5.47
CA LYS A 228 -8.10 -26.56 -4.95
C LYS A 228 -7.06 -25.52 -5.37
N LYS A 229 -7.28 -24.86 -6.51
CA LYS A 229 -6.39 -23.82 -7.03
C LYS A 229 -6.71 -22.43 -6.52
N LEU A 230 -7.74 -22.27 -5.67
CA LEU A 230 -8.08 -20.97 -5.13
C LEU A 230 -7.05 -20.48 -4.11
N ASN A 231 -6.58 -19.26 -4.31
CA ASN A 231 -5.77 -18.55 -3.32
C ASN A 231 -6.67 -18.12 -2.17
N GLN A 232 -6.58 -18.80 -1.04
CA GLN A 232 -7.34 -18.49 0.17
C GLN A 232 -6.97 -17.12 0.77
N HIS A 233 -5.81 -16.57 0.41
CA HIS A 233 -5.30 -15.27 0.82
C HIS A 233 -5.47 -14.20 -0.26
N SER A 234 -6.37 -14.41 -1.23
CA SER A 234 -6.64 -13.46 -2.33
C SER A 234 -7.20 -12.10 -1.87
N LEU A 235 -7.60 -11.97 -0.61
CA LEU A 235 -8.04 -10.72 0.01
C LEU A 235 -7.35 -10.54 1.36
N THR A 236 -6.53 -9.47 1.45
CA THR A 236 -5.96 -9.01 2.72
C THR A 236 -6.60 -7.69 3.12
N VAL A 237 -7.11 -7.62 4.34
CA VAL A 237 -7.69 -6.39 4.90
C VAL A 237 -6.70 -5.74 5.84
N VAL A 238 -6.33 -4.49 5.53
CA VAL A 238 -5.37 -3.69 6.31
C VAL A 238 -6.05 -2.46 6.84
N ARG A 239 -5.75 -2.08 8.08
CA ARG A 239 -6.24 -0.85 8.70
C ARG A 239 -5.10 0.14 8.85
N GLY A 240 -5.24 1.26 8.15
CA GLY A 240 -4.24 2.31 8.09
C GLY A 240 -4.79 3.67 8.45
N VAL A 241 -3.97 4.70 8.19
CA VAL A 241 -4.32 6.10 8.36
C VAL A 241 -4.02 6.89 7.09
N ILE A 242 -4.88 7.84 6.76
CA ILE A 242 -4.78 8.66 5.56
C ILE A 242 -5.00 10.14 5.92
N GLU A 243 -4.48 11.03 5.11
CA GLU A 243 -4.71 12.46 5.25
C GLU A 243 -6.18 12.86 5.03
N PRO A 244 -6.67 13.95 5.62
CA PRO A 244 -8.09 14.35 5.60
C PRO A 244 -8.67 14.55 4.20
N TYR A 245 -7.88 15.00 3.23
CA TYR A 245 -8.32 15.24 1.84
C TYR A 245 -9.02 14.02 1.22
N ALA A 246 -8.55 12.80 1.50
CA ALA A 246 -9.18 11.59 0.98
C ALA A 246 -10.61 11.38 1.50
N LYS A 247 -10.95 11.92 2.69
CA LYS A 247 -12.31 11.86 3.23
C LYS A 247 -13.29 12.69 2.40
N GLU A 248 -12.82 13.80 1.84
CA GLU A 248 -13.63 14.73 1.04
C GLU A 248 -13.91 14.19 -0.38
N CYS A 249 -13.08 13.25 -0.86
CA CYS A 249 -13.27 12.63 -2.15
C CYS A 249 -14.57 11.80 -2.20
N ALA A 250 -15.27 11.87 -3.32
CA ALA A 250 -16.51 11.08 -3.53
C ALA A 250 -16.20 9.57 -3.62
N PRO A 251 -17.16 8.71 -3.26
CA PRO A 251 -17.06 7.28 -3.56
C PRO A 251 -16.81 7.03 -5.05
N GLY A 252 -15.98 6.05 -5.39
CA GLY A 252 -15.57 5.76 -6.76
C GLY A 252 -14.39 6.61 -7.27
N THR A 253 -13.89 7.57 -6.47
CA THR A 253 -12.69 8.34 -6.81
C THR A 253 -11.46 7.44 -6.69
N ALA A 254 -10.66 7.38 -7.76
CA ALA A 254 -9.35 6.75 -7.74
C ALA A 254 -8.30 7.72 -7.18
N LEU A 255 -7.47 7.25 -6.26
CA LEU A 255 -6.40 7.98 -5.60
C LEU A 255 -5.08 7.21 -5.78
N GLN A 256 -3.98 7.93 -5.92
CA GLN A 256 -2.66 7.36 -5.85
C GLN A 256 -2.11 7.51 -4.42
N PHE A 257 -2.02 6.42 -3.68
CA PHE A 257 -1.27 6.41 -2.42
C PHE A 257 0.22 6.47 -2.76
N LEU A 258 0.86 7.55 -2.35
CA LEU A 258 2.27 7.82 -2.68
C LEU A 258 3.15 6.64 -2.30
N ARG A 259 3.97 6.14 -3.25
CA ARG A 259 4.89 5.02 -3.11
C ARG A 259 4.25 3.64 -2.96
N THR A 260 2.93 3.56 -2.74
CA THR A 260 2.21 2.32 -2.47
C THR A 260 1.47 1.80 -3.71
N GLY A 261 0.57 2.60 -4.30
CA GLY A 261 -0.21 2.15 -5.46
C GLY A 261 -1.45 2.98 -5.71
N TYR A 262 -2.34 2.45 -6.56
CA TYR A 262 -3.63 3.07 -6.86
C TYR A 262 -4.74 2.38 -6.10
N PHE A 263 -5.58 3.18 -5.48
CA PHE A 263 -6.72 2.75 -4.69
C PHE A 263 -7.97 3.48 -5.13
N CYS A 264 -9.12 2.87 -4.92
CA CYS A 264 -10.41 3.48 -5.20
C CYS A 264 -11.21 3.56 -3.90
N LYS A 265 -11.79 4.74 -3.63
CA LYS A 265 -12.70 4.90 -2.50
C LYS A 265 -13.96 4.10 -2.76
N ASP A 266 -14.15 3.02 -2.02
CA ASP A 266 -15.32 2.16 -2.13
C ASP A 266 -16.56 2.88 -1.54
N PRO A 267 -17.76 2.69 -2.12
CA PRO A 267 -19.02 3.27 -1.64
C PRO A 267 -19.38 2.91 -0.22
#